data_e1e7a51b176f1432136ff21dcad89d03
#
_entry.id   e1e7a51b176f1432136ff21dcad89d03
#
_cell.length_a   1.000
_cell.length_b   1.000
_cell.length_c   1.000
_cell.angle_alpha   90.00
_cell.angle_beta   90.00
_cell.angle_gamma   90.00
#
_symmetry.space_group_name_H-M   'P 1'
#
loop_
_entity.id
_entity.type
_entity.pdbx_description
1 polymer ?
#
loop_
_entity_poly.entity_id
_entity_poly.type
_entity_poly.pdbx_seq_one_letter_code
_entity_poly.pdbx_strand_id
1 'polypeptide(L)'
;MNKDVIIACDFASAEETYRFLDKMGDVKPYVKIGMELYYAEGPAIVHELKRRGHKIFLDLKLHDIPNTVKKAMSVLSRLDVDMCNLHAAGTIEMMKAAVEGLTREDGTRPTLLAVTQLTSTSEERMHNDLLIQGNIGDVVVHYAKNAQAAGLDGVVCSPLEAGMVKEACGKEFVTVTPGIRFADGVVGDQVRITTPAKAREIGSDFIVVGRPITAAEDPVAAYKRCVREFCG
;
A
#
# COMPACT_ATOMS: atom_id res chain seq x y z
N MET A 1 12.65 -4.85 -10.09
CA MET A 1 12.06 -5.33 -8.81
C MET A 1 11.12 -6.48 -9.11
N ASN A 2 11.05 -7.51 -8.24
CA ASN A 2 10.09 -8.61 -8.46
C ASN A 2 8.68 -8.14 -8.08
N LYS A 3 7.70 -8.41 -8.96
CA LYS A 3 6.28 -8.16 -8.69
C LYS A 3 5.77 -9.07 -7.57
N ASP A 4 4.85 -8.56 -6.73
CA ASP A 4 4.25 -9.37 -5.68
C ASP A 4 2.79 -8.95 -5.40
N VAL A 5 2.02 -9.87 -4.81
CA VAL A 5 0.61 -9.69 -4.45
C VAL A 5 0.49 -9.55 -2.93
N ILE A 6 -0.04 -8.42 -2.49
CA ILE A 6 -0.26 -8.11 -1.07
C ILE A 6 -1.73 -8.34 -0.74
N ILE A 7 -2.02 -9.22 0.23
CA ILE A 7 -3.39 -9.44 0.71
C ILE A 7 -3.75 -8.38 1.74
N ALA A 8 -4.82 -7.63 1.52
CA ALA A 8 -5.36 -6.71 2.51
C ALA A 8 -6.11 -7.49 3.60
N CYS A 9 -5.50 -7.61 4.77
CA CYS A 9 -6.10 -8.22 5.96
C CYS A 9 -6.92 -7.17 6.73
N ASP A 10 -8.02 -6.73 6.12
CA ASP A 10 -8.96 -5.79 6.71
C ASP A 10 -10.01 -6.58 7.53
N PHE A 11 -9.56 -7.17 8.64
CA PHE A 11 -10.35 -7.93 9.61
C PHE A 11 -10.47 -7.14 10.92
N ALA A 12 -11.55 -7.39 11.67
CA ALA A 12 -11.83 -6.69 12.91
C ALA A 12 -10.95 -7.15 14.10
N SER A 13 -10.32 -8.32 13.99
CA SER A 13 -9.50 -8.89 15.06
C SER A 13 -8.32 -9.74 14.59
N ALA A 14 -7.37 -9.95 15.49
CA ALA A 14 -6.26 -10.89 15.29
C ALA A 14 -6.75 -12.32 15.06
N GLU A 15 -7.77 -12.75 15.80
CA GLU A 15 -8.34 -14.09 15.68
C GLU A 15 -8.89 -14.36 14.27
N GLU A 16 -9.65 -13.42 13.70
CA GLU A 16 -10.17 -13.53 12.33
C GLU A 16 -9.03 -13.55 11.32
N THR A 17 -8.01 -12.71 11.52
CA THR A 17 -6.81 -12.66 10.68
C THR A 17 -6.08 -14.00 10.69
N TYR A 18 -5.84 -14.57 11.88
CA TYR A 18 -5.16 -15.85 12.00
C TYR A 18 -5.97 -16.98 11.38
N ARG A 19 -7.28 -17.04 11.63
CA ARG A 19 -8.18 -18.02 11.02
C ARG A 19 -8.16 -17.97 9.48
N PHE A 20 -8.08 -16.77 8.92
CA PHE A 20 -7.93 -16.61 7.48
C PHE A 20 -6.57 -17.11 6.99
N LEU A 21 -5.47 -16.68 7.65
CA LEU A 21 -4.11 -17.06 7.24
C LEU A 21 -3.83 -18.56 7.45
N ASP A 22 -4.44 -19.18 8.43
CA ASP A 22 -4.33 -20.63 8.65
C ASP A 22 -4.93 -21.44 7.47
N LYS A 23 -5.96 -20.90 6.77
CA LYS A 23 -6.49 -21.49 5.52
C LYS A 23 -5.47 -21.44 4.37
N MET A 24 -4.50 -20.51 4.41
CA MET A 24 -3.46 -20.40 3.37
C MET A 24 -2.41 -21.51 3.47
N GLY A 25 -2.37 -22.28 4.57
CA GLY A 25 -1.44 -23.38 4.79
C GLY A 25 0.01 -22.96 4.77
N ASP A 26 0.82 -23.61 3.93
CA ASP A 26 2.26 -23.30 3.78
C ASP A 26 2.53 -22.04 2.97
N VAL A 27 1.52 -21.48 2.31
CA VAL A 27 1.66 -20.22 1.60
C VAL A 27 1.81 -19.09 2.61
N LYS A 28 2.88 -18.30 2.48
CA LYS A 28 3.15 -17.13 3.32
C LYS A 28 3.00 -15.85 2.50
N PRO A 29 1.75 -15.40 2.23
CA PRO A 29 1.55 -14.21 1.43
C PRO A 29 2.13 -12.97 2.11
N TYR A 30 2.49 -11.97 1.31
CA TYR A 30 2.69 -10.62 1.79
C TYR A 30 1.34 -10.07 2.25
N VAL A 31 1.24 -9.53 3.45
CA VAL A 31 -0.02 -9.03 4.03
C VAL A 31 0.03 -7.54 4.33
N LYS A 32 -1.09 -6.86 4.10
CA LYS A 32 -1.29 -5.47 4.53
C LYS A 32 -2.10 -5.46 5.82
N ILE A 33 -1.59 -4.80 6.84
CA ILE A 33 -2.29 -4.49 8.08
C ILE A 33 -2.75 -3.03 7.97
N GLY A 34 -4.07 -2.81 7.93
CA GLY A 34 -4.68 -1.49 7.90
C GLY A 34 -4.94 -0.91 9.28
N MET A 35 -5.53 0.31 9.30
CA MET A 35 -5.81 1.05 10.53
C MET A 35 -6.73 0.28 11.48
N GLU A 36 -7.82 -0.33 10.99
CA GLU A 36 -8.79 -1.06 11.82
C GLU A 36 -8.09 -2.13 12.66
N LEU A 37 -7.42 -3.07 12.02
CA LEU A 37 -6.75 -4.18 12.70
C LEU A 37 -5.61 -3.69 13.61
N TYR A 38 -4.82 -2.70 13.14
CA TYR A 38 -3.71 -2.20 13.95
C TYR A 38 -4.17 -1.43 15.19
N TYR A 39 -5.24 -0.64 15.07
CA TYR A 39 -5.78 0.08 16.24
C TYR A 39 -6.50 -0.84 17.22
N ALA A 40 -7.06 -1.95 16.76
CA ALA A 40 -7.65 -2.96 17.62
C ALA A 40 -6.60 -3.75 18.41
N GLU A 41 -5.49 -4.15 17.76
CA GLU A 41 -4.56 -5.16 18.27
C GLU A 41 -3.18 -4.59 18.65
N GLY A 42 -2.86 -3.38 18.19
CA GLY A 42 -1.57 -2.74 18.43
C GLY A 42 -0.39 -3.47 17.76
N PRO A 43 0.84 -3.26 18.25
CA PRO A 43 2.06 -3.89 17.72
C PRO A 43 2.08 -5.43 17.80
N ALA A 44 1.28 -6.02 18.69
CA ALA A 44 1.25 -7.48 18.89
C ALA A 44 0.92 -8.25 17.61
N ILE A 45 -0.02 -7.73 16.79
CA ILE A 45 -0.39 -8.36 15.50
C ILE A 45 0.81 -8.39 14.54
N VAL A 46 1.61 -7.32 14.50
CA VAL A 46 2.81 -7.25 13.65
C VAL A 46 3.82 -8.31 14.05
N HIS A 47 4.16 -8.38 15.34
CA HIS A 47 5.12 -9.35 15.86
C HIS A 47 4.68 -10.79 15.59
N GLU A 48 3.40 -11.11 15.80
CA GLU A 48 2.89 -12.45 15.55
C GLU A 48 2.93 -12.82 14.06
N LEU A 49 2.54 -11.93 13.16
CA LEU A 49 2.59 -12.21 11.72
C LEU A 49 4.03 -12.33 11.21
N LYS A 50 4.98 -11.54 11.72
CA LYS A 50 6.41 -11.73 11.44
C LYS A 50 6.90 -13.09 11.93
N ARG A 51 6.53 -13.50 13.15
CA ARG A 51 6.86 -14.82 13.70
C ARG A 51 6.30 -15.98 12.84
N ARG A 52 5.13 -15.78 12.22
CA ARG A 52 4.52 -16.73 11.26
C ARG A 52 5.19 -16.72 9.88
N GLY A 53 6.16 -15.82 9.63
CA GLY A 53 6.95 -15.74 8.40
C GLY A 53 6.34 -14.88 7.29
N HIS A 54 5.37 -14.02 7.60
CA HIS A 54 4.79 -13.10 6.63
C HIS A 54 5.64 -11.84 6.45
N LYS A 55 5.70 -11.33 5.21
CA LYS A 55 6.07 -9.94 4.97
C LYS A 55 4.87 -9.04 5.29
N ILE A 56 5.15 -7.83 5.80
CA ILE A 56 4.10 -6.92 6.31
C ILE A 56 4.22 -5.54 5.66
N PHE A 57 3.14 -5.11 5.02
CA PHE A 57 2.88 -3.72 4.69
C PHE A 57 1.98 -3.10 5.77
N LEU A 58 2.53 -2.22 6.60
CA LEU A 58 1.79 -1.50 7.63
C LEU A 58 1.20 -0.22 7.05
N ASP A 59 -0.12 -0.22 6.81
CA ASP A 59 -0.85 0.78 6.03
C ASP A 59 -1.62 1.74 6.95
N LEU A 60 -0.92 2.62 7.66
CA LEU A 60 -1.48 3.56 8.64
C LEU A 60 -1.66 4.99 8.10
N LYS A 61 -1.06 5.30 6.96
CA LYS A 61 -1.23 6.59 6.26
C LYS A 61 -0.94 7.80 7.15
N LEU A 62 0.22 7.83 7.79
CA LEU A 62 0.58 8.92 8.72
C LEU A 62 0.46 10.29 8.04
N HIS A 63 -0.16 11.23 8.75
CA HIS A 63 -0.33 12.60 8.27
C HIS A 63 -0.46 13.53 9.47
N ASP A 64 0.61 14.26 9.79
CA ASP A 64 0.70 15.20 10.91
C ASP A 64 1.87 16.17 10.65
N ILE A 65 2.14 17.08 11.57
CA ILE A 65 3.32 17.96 11.49
C ILE A 65 4.62 17.13 11.45
N PRO A 66 5.70 17.63 10.80
CA PRO A 66 6.92 16.86 10.53
C PRO A 66 7.51 16.15 11.77
N ASN A 67 7.58 16.84 12.91
CA ASN A 67 8.16 16.26 14.12
C ASN A 67 7.33 15.08 14.70
N THR A 68 6.00 15.17 14.61
CA THR A 68 5.10 14.08 15.06
C THR A 68 5.28 12.86 14.16
N VAL A 69 5.30 13.06 12.84
CA VAL A 69 5.51 11.96 11.88
C VAL A 69 6.89 11.34 12.05
N LYS A 70 7.96 12.15 12.23
CA LYS A 70 9.31 11.63 12.53
C LYS A 70 9.33 10.69 13.73
N LYS A 71 8.73 11.11 14.85
CA LYS A 71 8.67 10.31 16.08
C LYS A 71 7.84 9.04 15.88
N ALA A 72 6.70 9.12 15.20
CA ALA A 72 5.88 7.96 14.89
C ALA A 72 6.65 6.95 14.00
N MET A 73 7.32 7.42 12.95
CA MET A 73 8.16 6.58 12.08
C MET A 73 9.31 5.92 12.84
N SER A 74 9.93 6.61 13.81
CA SER A 74 10.94 6.01 14.70
C SER A 74 10.39 4.86 15.55
N VAL A 75 9.11 4.90 15.92
CA VAL A 75 8.46 3.75 16.58
C VAL A 75 8.25 2.62 15.57
N LEU A 76 7.75 2.93 14.35
CA LEU A 76 7.50 1.92 13.31
C LEU A 76 8.79 1.24 12.84
N SER A 77 9.94 1.94 12.83
CA SER A 77 11.24 1.37 12.43
C SER A 77 11.65 0.15 13.26
N ARG A 78 11.13 0.04 14.51
CA ARG A 78 11.42 -1.06 15.44
C ARG A 78 10.47 -2.25 15.33
N LEU A 79 9.39 -2.15 14.51
CA LEU A 79 8.38 -3.21 14.38
C LEU A 79 8.76 -4.28 13.35
N ASP A 80 9.92 -4.15 12.69
CA ASP A 80 10.40 -5.08 11.64
C ASP A 80 9.40 -5.30 10.50
N VAL A 81 8.62 -4.26 10.15
CA VAL A 81 7.76 -4.27 8.98
C VAL A 81 8.60 -4.15 7.71
N ASP A 82 8.10 -4.67 6.59
CA ASP A 82 8.82 -4.63 5.32
C ASP A 82 8.49 -3.36 4.52
N MET A 83 7.30 -2.79 4.76
CA MET A 83 6.79 -1.61 4.06
C MET A 83 5.85 -0.82 4.99
N CYS A 84 5.87 0.50 4.90
CA CYS A 84 4.91 1.39 5.56
C CYS A 84 4.61 2.62 4.70
N ASN A 85 3.65 3.45 5.11
CA ASN A 85 3.25 4.61 4.33
C ASN A 85 2.88 5.84 5.17
N LEU A 86 2.76 6.95 4.46
CA LEU A 86 2.26 8.24 4.90
C LEU A 86 1.48 8.90 3.76
N HIS A 87 0.83 10.05 3.98
CA HIS A 87 0.19 10.83 2.93
C HIS A 87 1.16 11.81 2.25
N ALA A 88 1.18 11.84 0.91
CA ALA A 88 1.97 12.81 0.14
C ALA A 88 1.52 14.27 0.38
N ALA A 89 0.25 14.48 0.70
CA ALA A 89 -0.32 15.79 1.00
C ALA A 89 0.30 16.48 2.23
N GLY A 90 1.08 15.78 3.04
CA GLY A 90 1.77 16.32 4.22
C GLY A 90 3.01 17.16 3.90
N THR A 91 3.29 17.45 2.63
CA THR A 91 4.43 18.20 2.11
C THR A 91 5.77 17.46 2.11
N ILE A 92 6.74 18.01 1.37
CA ILE A 92 8.11 17.46 1.28
C ILE A 92 8.79 17.43 2.65
N GLU A 93 8.56 18.45 3.49
CA GLU A 93 9.17 18.53 4.82
C GLU A 93 8.71 17.39 5.74
N MET A 94 7.40 17.11 5.76
CA MET A 94 6.87 15.99 6.53
C MET A 94 7.44 14.66 6.03
N MET A 95 7.51 14.47 4.72
CA MET A 95 8.06 13.26 4.10
C MET A 95 9.55 13.07 4.40
N LYS A 96 10.38 14.13 4.36
CA LYS A 96 11.79 14.08 4.77
C LYS A 96 11.95 13.72 6.24
N ALA A 97 11.14 14.30 7.11
CA ALA A 97 11.13 13.97 8.53
C ALA A 97 10.75 12.52 8.79
N ALA A 98 9.84 11.97 7.97
CA ALA A 98 9.47 10.56 8.01
C ALA A 98 10.64 9.64 7.63
N VAL A 99 11.37 9.95 6.56
CA VAL A 99 12.58 9.19 6.15
C VAL A 99 13.60 9.19 7.28
N GLU A 100 13.88 10.36 7.86
CA GLU A 100 14.83 10.49 8.98
C GLU A 100 14.40 9.63 10.18
N GLY A 101 13.11 9.69 10.56
CA GLY A 101 12.60 8.93 11.70
C GLY A 101 12.56 7.42 11.47
N LEU A 102 12.32 6.97 10.23
CA LEU A 102 12.20 5.57 9.87
C LEU A 102 13.57 4.89 9.70
N THR A 103 14.62 5.66 9.38
CA THR A 103 15.98 5.14 9.16
C THR A 103 16.61 4.75 10.50
N ARG A 104 17.04 3.49 10.60
CA ARG A 104 17.72 2.94 11.79
C ARG A 104 19.16 3.42 11.87
N GLU A 105 19.82 3.21 13.00
CA GLU A 105 21.22 3.59 13.22
C GLU A 105 22.19 2.94 12.22
N ASP A 106 21.87 1.74 11.74
CA ASP A 106 22.64 1.01 10.72
C ASP A 106 22.37 1.49 9.28
N GLY A 107 21.54 2.54 9.10
CA GLY A 107 21.16 3.08 7.81
C GLY A 107 20.04 2.31 7.08
N THR A 108 19.55 1.21 7.62
CA THR A 108 18.45 0.43 7.03
C THR A 108 17.09 1.02 7.39
N ARG A 109 16.10 0.78 6.55
CA ARG A 109 14.70 1.11 6.83
C ARG A 109 13.74 0.24 5.99
N PRO A 110 12.48 0.08 6.43
CA PRO A 110 11.41 -0.44 5.58
C PRO A 110 11.21 0.40 4.31
N THR A 111 10.63 -0.19 3.28
CA THR A 111 10.14 0.58 2.12
C THR A 111 9.12 1.62 2.57
N LEU A 112 9.36 2.90 2.27
CA LEU A 112 8.47 4.01 2.63
C LEU A 112 7.74 4.53 1.40
N LEU A 113 6.40 4.54 1.46
CA LEU A 113 5.54 4.96 0.37
C LEU A 113 4.74 6.22 0.75
N ALA A 114 4.51 7.09 -0.23
CA ALA A 114 3.54 8.17 -0.09
C ALA A 114 2.21 7.80 -0.76
N VAL A 115 1.11 7.91 -0.03
CA VAL A 115 -0.23 7.78 -0.59
C VAL A 115 -0.56 9.08 -1.35
N THR A 116 -0.87 8.95 -2.63
CA THR A 116 -1.21 10.07 -3.51
C THR A 116 -2.70 10.44 -3.34
N GLN A 117 -3.52 10.23 -4.38
CA GLN A 117 -4.97 10.37 -4.27
C GLN A 117 -5.62 9.01 -4.04
N LEU A 118 -6.53 8.92 -3.05
CA LEU A 118 -7.24 7.68 -2.75
C LEU A 118 -8.07 7.21 -3.95
N THR A 119 -8.16 5.91 -4.17
CA THR A 119 -8.94 5.33 -5.30
C THR A 119 -10.43 5.60 -5.22
N SER A 120 -10.94 6.05 -4.07
CA SER A 120 -12.30 6.54 -3.86
C SER A 120 -12.49 8.03 -4.21
N THR A 121 -11.40 8.79 -4.41
CA THR A 121 -11.44 10.21 -4.78
C THR A 121 -11.63 10.34 -6.28
N SER A 122 -12.76 10.94 -6.70
CA SER A 122 -12.96 11.38 -8.08
C SER A 122 -12.31 12.75 -8.30
N GLU A 123 -12.09 13.12 -9.56
CA GLU A 123 -11.59 14.45 -9.93
C GLU A 123 -12.53 15.55 -9.43
N GLU A 124 -13.85 15.35 -9.53
CA GLU A 124 -14.84 16.28 -9.01
C GLU A 124 -14.69 16.51 -7.50
N ARG A 125 -14.53 15.44 -6.70
CA ARG A 125 -14.30 15.56 -5.25
C ARG A 125 -12.95 16.20 -4.93
N MET A 126 -11.92 15.92 -5.71
CA MET A 126 -10.63 16.56 -5.56
C MET A 126 -10.73 18.08 -5.76
N HIS A 127 -11.52 18.53 -6.74
CA HIS A 127 -11.74 19.96 -6.98
C HIS A 127 -12.60 20.61 -5.90
N ASN A 128 -13.72 19.98 -5.54
CA ASN A 128 -14.73 20.60 -4.69
C ASN A 128 -14.44 20.46 -3.20
N ASP A 129 -14.00 19.28 -2.74
CA ASP A 129 -13.82 18.99 -1.33
C ASP A 129 -12.38 19.30 -0.86
N LEU A 130 -11.38 19.08 -1.72
CA LEU A 130 -9.97 19.31 -1.40
C LEU A 130 -9.43 20.64 -1.97
N LEU A 131 -10.18 21.31 -2.84
CA LEU A 131 -9.79 22.54 -3.55
C LEU A 131 -8.50 22.41 -4.38
N ILE A 132 -8.18 21.19 -4.80
CA ILE A 132 -7.01 20.89 -5.65
C ILE A 132 -7.48 20.93 -7.11
N GLN A 133 -6.94 21.88 -7.87
CA GLN A 133 -7.28 22.07 -9.28
C GLN A 133 -6.40 21.22 -10.19
N GLY A 134 -6.87 20.98 -11.42
CA GLY A 134 -6.16 20.24 -12.45
C GLY A 134 -6.62 18.79 -12.59
N ASN A 135 -5.99 18.06 -13.52
CA ASN A 135 -6.28 16.66 -13.75
C ASN A 135 -5.74 15.78 -12.62
N ILE A 136 -6.50 14.79 -12.19
CA ILE A 136 -6.11 13.91 -11.07
C ILE A 136 -4.80 13.15 -11.33
N GLY A 137 -4.53 12.75 -12.57
CA GLY A 137 -3.28 12.10 -12.95
C GLY A 137 -2.06 13.03 -12.79
N ASP A 138 -2.20 14.30 -13.17
CA ASP A 138 -1.13 15.30 -13.01
C ASP A 138 -0.84 15.57 -11.54
N VAL A 139 -1.89 15.62 -10.71
CA VAL A 139 -1.75 15.78 -9.24
C VAL A 139 -1.06 14.57 -8.64
N VAL A 140 -1.39 13.35 -9.07
CA VAL A 140 -0.71 12.12 -8.62
C VAL A 140 0.77 12.13 -9.01
N VAL A 141 1.10 12.53 -10.24
CA VAL A 141 2.50 12.65 -10.71
C VAL A 141 3.25 13.73 -9.91
N HIS A 142 2.60 14.86 -9.62
CA HIS A 142 3.19 15.90 -8.78
C HIS A 142 3.53 15.39 -7.36
N TYR A 143 2.60 14.67 -6.73
CA TYR A 143 2.84 14.04 -5.43
C TYR A 143 3.94 12.97 -5.48
N ALA A 144 4.02 12.18 -6.56
CA ALA A 144 5.08 11.20 -6.74
C ALA A 144 6.47 11.87 -6.84
N LYS A 145 6.59 12.95 -7.60
CA LYS A 145 7.83 13.75 -7.69
C LYS A 145 8.22 14.34 -6.34
N ASN A 146 7.27 14.86 -5.57
CA ASN A 146 7.53 15.37 -4.23
C ASN A 146 8.02 14.26 -3.28
N ALA A 147 7.40 13.07 -3.36
CA ALA A 147 7.83 11.91 -2.58
C ALA A 147 9.25 11.48 -2.96
N GLN A 148 9.58 11.42 -4.24
CA GLN A 148 10.92 11.14 -4.73
C GLN A 148 11.94 12.17 -4.25
N ALA A 149 11.63 13.46 -4.34
CA ALA A 149 12.47 14.56 -3.86
C ALA A 149 12.69 14.53 -2.34
N ALA A 150 11.74 13.97 -1.59
CA ALA A 150 11.86 13.74 -0.16
C ALA A 150 12.66 12.48 0.22
N GLY A 151 13.04 11.65 -0.75
CA GLY A 151 13.80 10.41 -0.54
C GLY A 151 12.97 9.17 -0.20
N LEU A 152 11.67 9.17 -0.55
CA LEU A 152 10.83 7.99 -0.43
C LEU A 152 11.12 6.99 -1.56
N ASP A 153 10.75 5.74 -1.34
CA ASP A 153 11.00 4.66 -2.29
C ASP A 153 9.92 4.54 -3.37
N GLY A 154 8.74 5.10 -3.12
CA GLY A 154 7.63 4.98 -4.05
C GLY A 154 6.33 5.59 -3.55
N VAL A 155 5.25 5.22 -4.23
CA VAL A 155 3.89 5.71 -3.93
C VAL A 155 2.85 4.61 -3.93
N VAL A 156 1.74 4.88 -3.21
CA VAL A 156 0.46 4.20 -3.40
C VAL A 156 -0.39 5.06 -4.33
N CYS A 157 -0.80 4.51 -5.47
CA CYS A 157 -1.62 5.19 -6.49
C CYS A 157 -2.61 4.20 -7.12
N SER A 158 -3.55 4.69 -7.93
CA SER A 158 -4.38 3.78 -8.74
C SER A 158 -3.51 3.04 -9.76
N PRO A 159 -3.85 1.78 -10.12
CA PRO A 159 -3.17 1.08 -11.21
C PRO A 159 -3.14 1.87 -12.51
N LEU A 160 -4.18 2.67 -12.77
CA LEU A 160 -4.30 3.50 -13.99
C LEU A 160 -3.20 4.58 -14.08
N GLU A 161 -2.62 4.97 -12.95
CA GLU A 161 -1.61 6.02 -12.86
C GLU A 161 -0.18 5.46 -12.77
N ALA A 162 -0.01 4.14 -12.55
CA ALA A 162 1.30 3.54 -12.33
C ALA A 162 2.28 3.80 -13.50
N GLY A 163 1.82 3.72 -14.75
CA GLY A 163 2.62 4.02 -15.94
C GLY A 163 3.12 5.48 -15.96
N MET A 164 2.25 6.45 -15.66
CA MET A 164 2.61 7.87 -15.59
C MET A 164 3.64 8.16 -14.48
N VAL A 165 3.48 7.50 -13.33
CA VAL A 165 4.45 7.60 -12.22
C VAL A 165 5.80 7.03 -12.63
N LYS A 166 5.83 5.86 -13.30
CA LYS A 166 7.08 5.26 -13.81
C LYS A 166 7.77 6.14 -14.85
N GLU A 167 7.00 6.76 -15.73
CA GLU A 167 7.54 7.71 -16.73
C GLU A 167 8.15 8.93 -16.06
N ALA A 168 7.49 9.49 -15.05
CA ALA A 168 7.88 10.73 -14.39
C ALA A 168 9.01 10.58 -13.36
N CYS A 169 9.06 9.45 -12.64
CA CYS A 169 9.97 9.20 -11.52
C CYS A 169 11.00 8.08 -11.78
N GLY A 170 10.91 7.42 -12.95
CA GLY A 170 11.81 6.31 -13.30
C GLY A 170 11.28 4.93 -12.89
N LYS A 171 11.83 3.89 -13.55
CA LYS A 171 11.34 2.50 -13.43
C LYS A 171 11.53 1.90 -12.03
N GLU A 172 12.52 2.38 -11.28
CA GLU A 172 12.84 1.87 -9.94
C GLU A 172 11.97 2.49 -8.84
N PHE A 173 11.27 3.61 -9.12
CA PHE A 173 10.37 4.23 -8.15
C PHE A 173 9.12 3.35 -7.96
N VAL A 174 8.93 2.81 -6.76
CA VAL A 174 7.95 1.75 -6.47
C VAL A 174 6.52 2.24 -6.62
N THR A 175 5.68 1.42 -7.25
CA THR A 175 4.23 1.64 -7.32
C THR A 175 3.48 0.49 -6.64
N VAL A 176 2.69 0.82 -5.61
CA VAL A 176 1.79 -0.11 -4.91
C VAL A 176 0.37 0.30 -5.22
N THR A 177 -0.41 -0.61 -5.81
CA THR A 177 -1.70 -0.25 -6.41
C THR A 177 -2.84 -1.09 -5.84
N PRO A 178 -3.73 -0.49 -5.03
CA PRO A 178 -5.01 -1.09 -4.63
C PRO A 178 -6.04 -0.96 -5.78
N GLY A 179 -7.26 -1.40 -5.54
CA GLY A 179 -8.32 -1.29 -6.55
C GLY A 179 -8.33 -2.43 -7.56
N ILE A 180 -7.89 -3.59 -7.14
CA ILE A 180 -7.80 -4.77 -7.99
C ILE A 180 -9.07 -5.63 -7.87
N ARG A 181 -9.62 -6.03 -9.02
CA ARG A 181 -10.76 -6.95 -9.13
C ARG A 181 -10.48 -7.96 -10.24
N PHE A 182 -10.97 -9.19 -10.09
CA PHE A 182 -11.00 -10.12 -11.22
C PHE A 182 -11.99 -9.64 -12.28
N ALA A 183 -11.77 -10.01 -13.54
CA ALA A 183 -12.64 -9.59 -14.64
C ALA A 183 -14.10 -10.07 -14.49
N ASP A 184 -14.29 -11.19 -13.80
CA ASP A 184 -15.58 -11.82 -13.45
C ASP A 184 -16.09 -11.44 -12.05
N GLY A 185 -15.45 -10.48 -11.39
CA GLY A 185 -15.74 -10.09 -9.99
C GLY A 185 -16.65 -8.88 -9.83
N VAL A 186 -17.14 -8.68 -8.60
CA VAL A 186 -17.99 -7.53 -8.23
C VAL A 186 -17.14 -6.26 -8.06
N VAL A 187 -17.60 -5.14 -8.62
CA VAL A 187 -16.89 -3.84 -8.63
C VAL A 187 -16.74 -3.25 -7.21
N GLY A 188 -17.79 -3.26 -6.39
CA GLY A 188 -17.77 -2.75 -5.01
C GLY A 188 -17.69 -1.22 -4.91
N ASP A 189 -17.02 -0.71 -3.88
CA ASP A 189 -16.95 0.70 -3.46
C ASP A 189 -15.82 1.53 -4.10
N GLN A 190 -14.98 0.92 -4.93
CA GLN A 190 -13.87 1.61 -5.58
C GLN A 190 -14.25 2.06 -6.99
N VAL A 191 -13.87 3.30 -7.34
CA VAL A 191 -14.19 3.92 -8.64
C VAL A 191 -13.11 3.63 -9.68
N ARG A 192 -11.83 3.62 -9.28
CA ARG A 192 -10.68 3.43 -10.18
C ARG A 192 -10.09 2.04 -10.00
N ILE A 193 -10.68 1.05 -10.69
CA ILE A 193 -10.34 -0.38 -10.58
C ILE A 193 -9.70 -0.92 -11.86
N THR A 194 -8.95 -2.04 -11.72
CA THR A 194 -8.47 -2.82 -12.86
C THR A 194 -8.24 -4.28 -12.49
N THR A 195 -7.88 -5.13 -13.47
CA THR A 195 -7.56 -6.54 -13.24
C THR A 195 -6.07 -6.72 -12.88
N PRO A 196 -5.69 -7.86 -12.24
CA PRO A 196 -4.28 -8.15 -11.96
C PRO A 196 -3.42 -8.12 -13.23
N ALA A 197 -3.87 -8.75 -14.31
CA ALA A 197 -3.16 -8.77 -15.58
C ALA A 197 -2.96 -7.36 -16.16
N LYS A 198 -4.00 -6.52 -16.11
CA LYS A 198 -3.91 -5.14 -16.60
C LYS A 198 -2.99 -4.28 -15.73
N ALA A 199 -3.03 -4.43 -14.40
CA ALA A 199 -2.10 -3.75 -13.49
C ALA A 199 -0.63 -4.12 -13.80
N ARG A 200 -0.37 -5.40 -14.15
CA ARG A 200 0.95 -5.85 -14.62
C ARG A 200 1.39 -5.13 -15.89
N GLU A 201 0.52 -5.04 -16.89
CA GLU A 201 0.80 -4.38 -18.17
C GLU A 201 1.10 -2.89 -18.01
N ILE A 202 0.33 -2.19 -17.14
CA ILE A 202 0.49 -0.76 -16.89
C ILE A 202 1.79 -0.47 -16.11
N GLY A 203 2.34 -1.46 -15.39
CA GLY A 203 3.64 -1.32 -14.73
C GLY A 203 3.61 -1.23 -13.22
N SER A 204 2.52 -1.67 -12.55
CA SER A 204 2.50 -1.80 -11.09
C SER A 204 3.58 -2.78 -10.62
N ASP A 205 4.26 -2.47 -9.50
CA ASP A 205 5.23 -3.37 -8.87
C ASP A 205 4.55 -4.29 -7.85
N PHE A 206 3.63 -3.74 -7.08
CA PHE A 206 2.81 -4.49 -6.12
C PHE A 206 1.33 -4.17 -6.36
N ILE A 207 0.48 -5.18 -6.17
CA ILE A 207 -0.97 -4.98 -6.11
C ILE A 207 -1.49 -5.33 -4.72
N VAL A 208 -2.46 -4.54 -4.23
CA VAL A 208 -3.13 -4.81 -2.96
C VAL A 208 -4.54 -5.33 -3.23
N VAL A 209 -4.81 -6.55 -2.79
CA VAL A 209 -6.06 -7.27 -3.06
C VAL A 209 -6.72 -7.66 -1.75
N GLY A 210 -7.94 -7.20 -1.52
CA GLY A 210 -8.76 -7.53 -0.34
C GLY A 210 -9.82 -8.58 -0.68
N ARG A 211 -11.09 -8.18 -0.67
CA ARG A 211 -12.28 -9.04 -0.84
C ARG A 211 -12.21 -10.08 -1.97
N PRO A 212 -11.61 -9.81 -3.15
CA PRO A 212 -11.44 -10.85 -4.18
C PRO A 212 -10.68 -12.10 -3.71
N ILE A 213 -9.87 -11.97 -2.65
CA ILE A 213 -9.17 -13.10 -2.01
C ILE A 213 -9.81 -13.43 -0.66
N THR A 214 -10.00 -12.42 0.21
CA THR A 214 -10.41 -12.68 1.61
C THR A 214 -11.84 -13.16 1.76
N ALA A 215 -12.72 -12.83 0.81
CA ALA A 215 -14.12 -13.27 0.77
C ALA A 215 -14.38 -14.38 -0.27
N ALA A 216 -13.34 -14.92 -0.91
CA ALA A 216 -13.49 -16.03 -1.85
C ALA A 216 -13.84 -17.32 -1.11
N GLU A 217 -14.61 -18.19 -1.75
CA GLU A 217 -14.92 -19.53 -1.25
C GLU A 217 -13.64 -20.35 -1.03
N ASP A 218 -12.70 -20.27 -2.01
CA ASP A 218 -11.34 -20.80 -1.91
C ASP A 218 -10.32 -19.66 -2.00
N PRO A 219 -9.86 -19.11 -0.86
CA PRO A 219 -8.92 -18.00 -0.86
C PRO A 219 -7.52 -18.37 -1.39
N VAL A 220 -7.12 -19.65 -1.26
CA VAL A 220 -5.84 -20.13 -1.79
C VAL A 220 -5.85 -20.15 -3.31
N ALA A 221 -6.92 -20.67 -3.92
CA ALA A 221 -7.08 -20.66 -5.37
C ALA A 221 -7.17 -19.24 -5.92
N ALA A 222 -7.90 -18.33 -5.24
CA ALA A 222 -8.01 -16.93 -5.60
C ALA A 222 -6.66 -16.21 -5.53
N TYR A 223 -5.88 -16.43 -4.47
CA TYR A 223 -4.54 -15.86 -4.33
C TYR A 223 -3.60 -16.38 -5.43
N LYS A 224 -3.55 -17.69 -5.67
CA LYS A 224 -2.72 -18.28 -6.73
C LYS A 224 -3.13 -17.78 -8.12
N ARG A 225 -4.43 -17.59 -8.38
CA ARG A 225 -4.91 -16.96 -9.61
C ARG A 225 -4.35 -15.54 -9.75
N CYS A 226 -4.45 -14.74 -8.68
CA CYS A 226 -3.96 -13.37 -8.65
C CYS A 226 -2.45 -13.29 -8.92
N VAL A 227 -1.65 -14.14 -8.27
CA VAL A 227 -0.20 -14.24 -8.48
C VAL A 227 0.11 -14.62 -9.94
N ARG A 228 -0.57 -15.62 -10.49
CA ARG A 228 -0.37 -16.05 -11.88
C ARG A 228 -0.72 -14.93 -12.88
N GLU A 229 -1.81 -14.20 -12.68
CA GLU A 229 -2.23 -13.12 -13.58
C GLU A 229 -1.31 -11.89 -13.45
N PHE A 230 -0.81 -11.59 -12.25
CA PHE A 230 0.01 -10.39 -12.01
C PHE A 230 1.50 -10.62 -12.15
N CYS A 231 2.04 -11.69 -11.61
CA CYS A 231 3.49 -11.95 -11.63
C CYS A 231 3.95 -12.70 -12.90
N GLY A 232 3.07 -13.47 -13.55
CA GLY A 232 3.34 -14.18 -14.80
C GLY A 232 3.62 -15.63 -14.61
#